data_44e5b81b28146587df1eaf6ffeff6965
#
_entry.id   44e5b81b28146587df1eaf6ffeff6965
#
_cell.length_a   1.000
_cell.length_b   1.000
_cell.length_c   1.000
_cell.angle_alpha   90.00
_cell.angle_beta   90.00
_cell.angle_gamma   90.00
#
_symmetry.space_group_name_H-M   'P 1'
#
loop_
_entity.id
_entity.type
_entity.pdbx_description
1 polymer ?
#
loop_
_entity_poly.entity_id
_entity_poly.type
_entity_poly.pdbx_seq_one_letter_code
_entity_poly.pdbx_strand_id
1 'polypeptide(L)'
;MDSTLVKDDPNTGVKEGVDQETVDAVREVGGAYKYGWSTDIEMDYAPLGLNADIVKLISEKNEEPEWMLEWRLAAYERWLTKKEPDWAMVDYPEIDFQQQYYYARPKSMAEKPKSLDDVDPKLLETYKKLGIPLKEQAILAGVEGAENMGDEPRKVAVDAVFDSVSVGTTFQDELKKAGVIFCSTSEAIREHPELVKKY
;
A
#
# COMPACT_ATOMS: atom_id res chain seq x y z
N MET A 1 -14.80 42.56 -12.88
CA MET A 1 -14.76 41.23 -12.28
C MET A 1 -13.35 41.01 -11.78
N ASP A 2 -13.19 41.19 -10.49
CA ASP A 2 -11.88 41.20 -9.84
C ASP A 2 -11.55 39.72 -9.50
N SER A 3 -10.76 39.09 -10.37
CA SER A 3 -10.26 37.75 -10.08
C SER A 3 -9.09 37.92 -9.10
N THR A 4 -9.33 37.67 -7.84
CA THR A 4 -8.29 37.54 -6.82
C THR A 4 -7.42 36.35 -7.14
N LEU A 5 -6.33 36.57 -7.86
CA LEU A 5 -5.30 35.59 -8.09
C LEU A 5 -4.56 35.30 -6.77
N VAL A 6 -4.41 34.05 -6.44
CA VAL A 6 -3.70 33.59 -5.24
C VAL A 6 -2.21 33.74 -5.48
N LYS A 7 -1.48 34.30 -4.50
CA LYS A 7 -0.02 34.33 -4.50
C LYS A 7 0.54 32.96 -4.10
N ASP A 8 1.75 32.68 -4.57
CA ASP A 8 2.47 31.43 -4.21
C ASP A 8 2.42 31.17 -2.70
N ASP A 9 1.82 30.05 -2.32
CA ASP A 9 1.79 29.54 -0.96
C ASP A 9 2.66 28.26 -0.90
N PRO A 10 3.83 28.33 -0.28
CA PRO A 10 4.77 27.20 -0.21
C PRO A 10 4.19 25.97 0.52
N ASN A 11 3.08 26.14 1.25
CA ASN A 11 2.42 25.05 1.98
C ASN A 11 1.36 24.31 1.15
N THR A 12 0.89 24.87 0.04
CA THR A 12 -0.20 24.29 -0.76
C THR A 12 0.26 23.82 -2.14
N GLY A 13 1.49 24.15 -2.56
CA GLY A 13 2.02 23.82 -3.89
C GLY A 13 1.30 24.54 -5.05
N VAL A 14 0.42 25.50 -4.76
CA VAL A 14 -0.35 26.23 -5.77
C VAL A 14 0.50 27.35 -6.36
N LYS A 15 0.67 27.34 -7.68
CA LYS A 15 1.41 28.36 -8.42
C LYS A 15 0.61 29.66 -8.53
N GLU A 16 1.33 30.80 -8.62
CA GLU A 16 0.74 32.11 -8.88
C GLU A 16 -0.06 32.08 -10.21
N GLY A 17 -1.30 32.58 -10.16
CA GLY A 17 -2.16 32.67 -11.35
C GLY A 17 -3.29 31.63 -11.41
N VAL A 18 -3.42 30.78 -10.41
CA VAL A 18 -4.56 29.85 -10.29
C VAL A 18 -5.76 30.59 -9.68
N ASP A 19 -6.95 30.43 -10.26
CA ASP A 19 -8.15 31.06 -9.71
C ASP A 19 -8.57 30.39 -8.38
N GLN A 20 -9.26 31.18 -7.54
CA GLN A 20 -9.64 30.74 -6.19
C GLN A 20 -10.58 29.54 -6.22
N GLU A 21 -11.45 29.41 -7.23
CA GLU A 21 -12.37 28.31 -7.37
C GLU A 21 -11.63 26.98 -7.59
N THR A 22 -10.56 27.02 -8.41
CA THR A 22 -9.66 25.87 -8.62
C THR A 22 -8.91 25.52 -7.34
N VAL A 23 -8.41 26.51 -6.59
CA VAL A 23 -7.72 26.28 -5.31
C VAL A 23 -8.67 25.65 -4.29
N ASP A 24 -9.90 26.13 -4.20
CA ASP A 24 -10.89 25.62 -3.25
C ASP A 24 -11.36 24.23 -3.66
N ALA A 25 -11.51 23.94 -4.96
CA ALA A 25 -11.78 22.60 -5.46
C ALA A 25 -10.65 21.61 -5.14
N VAL A 26 -9.38 22.03 -5.29
CA VAL A 26 -8.21 21.21 -4.92
C VAL A 26 -8.13 20.98 -3.41
N ARG A 27 -8.44 22.03 -2.60
CA ARG A 27 -8.51 21.91 -1.13
C ARG A 27 -9.65 20.98 -0.69
N GLU A 28 -10.81 21.05 -1.34
CA GLU A 28 -11.95 20.20 -1.06
C GLU A 28 -11.62 18.73 -1.40
N VAL A 29 -10.88 18.50 -2.48
CA VAL A 29 -10.34 17.17 -2.84
C VAL A 29 -9.24 16.72 -1.89
N GLY A 30 -8.36 17.64 -1.43
CA GLY A 30 -7.26 17.34 -0.52
C GLY A 30 -7.65 17.26 0.96
N GLY A 31 -8.78 17.87 1.38
CA GLY A 31 -9.20 17.96 2.79
C GLY A 31 -9.97 16.75 3.31
N ALA A 32 -10.74 16.10 2.45
CA ALA A 32 -11.40 14.82 2.74
C ALA A 32 -11.67 14.15 1.40
N TYR A 33 -10.73 13.34 0.94
CA TYR A 33 -10.90 12.64 -0.32
C TYR A 33 -12.24 11.88 -0.32
N LYS A 34 -13.16 12.33 -1.13
CA LYS A 34 -14.55 11.84 -1.18
C LYS A 34 -14.65 10.32 -1.38
N TYR A 35 -13.64 9.73 -2.02
CA TYR A 35 -13.58 8.33 -2.39
C TYR A 35 -12.44 7.57 -1.71
N GLY A 36 -11.80 8.16 -0.69
CA GLY A 36 -10.69 7.54 0.03
C GLY A 36 -10.52 8.10 1.46
N TRP A 37 -9.57 7.56 2.17
CA TRP A 37 -9.23 7.97 3.53
C TRP A 37 -7.76 7.65 3.80
N SER A 38 -7.19 8.30 4.80
CA SER A 38 -5.90 7.93 5.38
C SER A 38 -6.14 7.20 6.71
N THR A 39 -5.31 6.23 7.02
CA THR A 39 -5.33 5.52 8.30
C THR A 39 -4.13 5.99 9.11
N ASP A 40 -4.40 6.54 10.32
CA ASP A 40 -3.35 6.97 11.25
C ASP A 40 -2.91 5.78 12.10
N ILE A 41 -2.11 4.90 11.50
CA ILE A 41 -1.49 3.74 12.16
C ILE A 41 0.00 4.03 12.31
N GLU A 42 0.59 3.62 13.44
CA GLU A 42 2.02 3.76 13.66
C GLU A 42 2.80 2.83 12.71
N MET A 43 3.70 3.43 11.92
CA MET A 43 4.42 2.75 10.86
C MET A 43 5.92 2.75 11.10
N ASP A 44 6.59 1.67 10.71
CA ASP A 44 8.04 1.61 10.52
C ASP A 44 8.38 1.95 9.07
N TYR A 45 9.18 2.98 8.87
CA TYR A 45 9.62 3.42 7.55
C TYR A 45 11.09 3.04 7.31
N ALA A 46 11.41 2.66 6.07
CA ALA A 46 12.79 2.69 5.61
C ALA A 46 13.29 4.16 5.54
N PRO A 47 14.60 4.42 5.51
CA PRO A 47 15.11 5.76 5.28
C PRO A 47 14.56 6.38 3.99
N LEU A 48 14.47 7.73 3.98
CA LEU A 48 14.04 8.49 2.80
C LEU A 48 14.93 8.24 1.60
N GLY A 49 14.31 8.28 0.43
CA GLY A 49 14.97 8.17 -0.85
C GLY A 49 15.18 6.74 -1.32
N LEU A 50 15.63 6.62 -2.57
CA LEU A 50 15.92 5.34 -3.21
C LEU A 50 17.39 5.26 -3.62
N ASN A 51 18.07 4.21 -3.14
CA ASN A 51 19.41 3.84 -3.53
C ASN A 51 19.56 2.31 -3.45
N ALA A 52 20.74 1.81 -3.86
CA ALA A 52 21.00 0.37 -3.86
C ALA A 52 20.85 -0.28 -2.47
N ASP A 53 21.15 0.44 -1.39
CA ASP A 53 21.06 -0.10 -0.03
C ASP A 53 19.59 -0.16 0.43
N ILE A 54 18.75 0.79 0.04
CA ILE A 54 17.31 0.71 0.26
C ILE A 54 16.70 -0.46 -0.53
N VAL A 55 17.14 -0.69 -1.77
CA VAL A 55 16.70 -1.86 -2.56
C VAL A 55 17.06 -3.18 -1.86
N LYS A 56 18.29 -3.29 -1.33
CA LYS A 56 18.73 -4.45 -0.54
C LYS A 56 17.91 -4.62 0.73
N LEU A 57 17.68 -3.52 1.47
CA LEU A 57 16.85 -3.52 2.68
C LEU A 57 15.43 -4.02 2.40
N ILE A 58 14.81 -3.56 1.32
CA ILE A 58 13.46 -4.01 0.91
C ILE A 58 13.47 -5.52 0.63
N SER A 59 14.44 -6.00 -0.13
CA SER A 59 14.58 -7.41 -0.46
C SER A 59 14.80 -8.27 0.79
N GLU A 60 15.63 -7.82 1.73
CA GLU A 60 15.87 -8.48 3.02
C GLU A 60 14.59 -8.52 3.87
N LYS A 61 13.87 -7.39 3.99
CA LYS A 61 12.61 -7.31 4.76
C LYS A 61 11.50 -8.19 4.19
N ASN A 62 11.48 -8.39 2.88
CA ASN A 62 10.53 -9.28 2.19
C ASN A 62 11.02 -10.73 2.14
N GLU A 63 12.21 -11.04 2.70
CA GLU A 63 12.82 -12.38 2.66
C GLU A 63 12.92 -12.93 1.23
N GLU A 64 13.28 -12.06 0.28
CA GLU A 64 13.32 -12.42 -1.12
C GLU A 64 14.55 -13.29 -1.44
N PRO A 65 14.43 -14.25 -2.37
CA PRO A 65 15.56 -15.02 -2.85
C PRO A 65 16.54 -14.14 -3.66
N GLU A 66 17.80 -14.55 -3.71
CA GLU A 66 18.92 -13.81 -4.33
C GLU A 66 18.61 -13.35 -5.76
N TRP A 67 18.01 -14.21 -6.58
CA TRP A 67 17.64 -13.86 -7.97
C TRP A 67 16.71 -12.65 -8.06
N MET A 68 15.83 -12.46 -7.05
CA MET A 68 14.91 -11.32 -7.02
C MET A 68 15.65 -10.04 -6.63
N LEU A 69 16.61 -10.13 -5.69
CA LEU A 69 17.48 -9.01 -5.35
C LEU A 69 18.30 -8.58 -6.58
N GLU A 70 18.90 -9.52 -7.29
CA GLU A 70 19.66 -9.24 -8.52
C GLU A 70 18.77 -8.53 -9.56
N TRP A 71 17.57 -9.03 -9.77
CA TRP A 71 16.61 -8.42 -10.67
C TRP A 71 16.23 -7.00 -10.26
N ARG A 72 16.01 -6.75 -8.97
CA ARG A 72 15.69 -5.41 -8.42
C ARG A 72 16.87 -4.45 -8.61
N LEU A 73 18.08 -4.87 -8.33
CA LEU A 73 19.27 -4.03 -8.53
C LEU A 73 19.47 -3.69 -10.00
N ALA A 74 19.29 -4.64 -10.90
CA ALA A 74 19.34 -4.38 -12.33
C ALA A 74 18.20 -3.45 -12.81
N ALA A 75 17.01 -3.55 -12.20
CA ALA A 75 15.91 -2.64 -12.47
C ALA A 75 16.20 -1.22 -11.95
N TYR A 76 16.82 -1.11 -10.78
CA TYR A 76 17.26 0.17 -10.22
C TYR A 76 18.29 0.86 -11.12
N GLU A 77 19.32 0.14 -11.60
CA GLU A 77 20.30 0.68 -12.56
C GLU A 77 19.64 1.19 -13.85
N ARG A 78 18.67 0.45 -14.40
CA ARG A 78 17.89 0.92 -15.55
C ARG A 78 17.06 2.15 -15.21
N TRP A 79 16.47 2.21 -14.01
CA TRP A 79 15.67 3.35 -13.57
C TRP A 79 16.51 4.63 -13.51
N LEU A 80 17.76 4.57 -13.04
CA LEU A 80 18.67 5.73 -13.00
C LEU A 80 18.94 6.36 -14.38
N THR A 81 18.76 5.60 -15.45
CA THR A 81 18.93 6.09 -16.82
C THR A 81 17.64 6.64 -17.46
N LYS A 82 16.49 6.46 -16.79
CA LYS A 82 15.19 6.92 -17.30
C LYS A 82 15.01 8.40 -17.06
N LYS A 83 14.22 8.99 -17.95
CA LYS A 83 13.68 10.36 -17.79
C LYS A 83 12.17 10.27 -17.74
N GLU A 84 11.57 11.20 -17.04
CA GLU A 84 10.12 11.33 -17.08
C GLU A 84 9.64 11.61 -18.49
N PRO A 85 8.50 11.03 -18.90
CA PRO A 85 7.90 11.31 -20.20
C PRO A 85 7.48 12.78 -20.30
N ASP A 86 7.86 13.43 -21.39
CA ASP A 86 7.54 14.83 -21.68
C ASP A 86 6.48 15.00 -22.79
N TRP A 87 5.99 13.88 -23.33
CA TRP A 87 5.00 13.85 -24.41
C TRP A 87 3.55 14.09 -23.93
N ALA A 88 3.27 13.89 -22.65
CA ALA A 88 1.94 14.12 -22.09
C ALA A 88 1.69 15.63 -21.94
N MET A 89 0.54 16.11 -22.42
CA MET A 89 0.12 17.51 -22.27
C MET A 89 -0.46 17.76 -20.87
N VAL A 90 0.35 17.51 -19.84
CA VAL A 90 0.02 17.74 -18.44
C VAL A 90 1.11 18.59 -17.82
N ASP A 91 0.71 19.47 -16.90
CA ASP A 91 1.64 20.30 -16.12
C ASP A 91 1.53 19.86 -14.65
N TYR A 92 2.66 19.48 -14.05
CA TYR A 92 2.79 19.10 -12.65
C TYR A 92 4.15 19.55 -12.11
N PRO A 93 4.27 19.77 -10.79
CA PRO A 93 5.55 20.10 -10.19
C PRO A 93 6.58 19.00 -10.39
N GLU A 94 7.86 19.37 -10.46
CA GLU A 94 8.95 18.39 -10.48
C GLU A 94 8.87 17.46 -9.28
N ILE A 95 8.96 16.16 -9.53
CA ILE A 95 8.89 15.14 -8.48
C ILE A 95 10.30 14.85 -7.96
N ASP A 96 10.52 15.13 -6.67
CA ASP A 96 11.75 14.71 -5.99
C ASP A 96 11.59 13.27 -5.48
N PHE A 97 12.10 12.32 -6.25
CA PHE A 97 12.07 10.90 -5.89
C PHE A 97 12.91 10.56 -4.65
N GLN A 98 13.75 11.47 -4.15
CA GLN A 98 14.53 11.26 -2.94
C GLN A 98 13.80 11.72 -1.67
N GLN A 99 12.66 12.39 -1.80
CA GLN A 99 11.81 12.81 -0.69
C GLN A 99 10.63 11.85 -0.42
N GLN A 100 10.78 10.59 -0.80
CA GLN A 100 9.74 9.57 -0.63
C GLN A 100 10.24 8.39 0.17
N TYR A 101 9.31 7.72 0.87
CA TYR A 101 9.55 6.43 1.52
C TYR A 101 9.17 5.30 0.54
N TYR A 102 10.11 4.39 0.31
CA TYR A 102 9.91 3.28 -0.62
C TYR A 102 9.53 1.97 0.05
N TYR A 103 9.50 1.97 1.39
CA TYR A 103 9.04 0.84 2.19
C TYR A 103 8.47 1.36 3.51
N ALA A 104 7.30 0.84 3.87
CA ALA A 104 6.65 1.06 5.15
C ALA A 104 5.90 -0.19 5.60
N ARG A 105 5.82 -0.43 6.91
CA ARG A 105 5.01 -1.50 7.49
C ARG A 105 4.37 -1.06 8.80
N PRO A 106 3.17 -1.59 9.18
CA PRO A 106 2.60 -1.35 10.49
C PRO A 106 3.45 -1.95 11.60
N LYS A 107 3.64 -1.21 12.71
CA LYS A 107 4.37 -1.69 13.89
C LYS A 107 3.60 -2.74 14.69
N SER A 108 2.28 -2.69 14.68
CA SER A 108 1.38 -3.39 15.61
C SER A 108 1.12 -4.87 15.31
N MET A 109 1.82 -5.50 14.35
CA MET A 109 1.53 -6.88 13.95
C MET A 109 2.37 -7.95 14.67
N ALA A 110 2.98 -7.64 15.82
CA ALA A 110 3.89 -8.56 16.50
C ALA A 110 3.18 -9.67 17.32
N GLU A 111 1.94 -9.46 17.75
CA GLU A 111 1.16 -10.44 18.54
C GLU A 111 -0.19 -10.69 17.88
N LYS A 112 -0.59 -11.96 17.79
CA LYS A 112 -1.92 -12.33 17.26
C LYS A 112 -2.99 -11.97 18.31
N PRO A 113 -3.97 -11.11 17.96
CA PRO A 113 -5.07 -10.79 18.84
C PRO A 113 -5.96 -12.00 19.09
N LYS A 114 -6.53 -12.12 20.30
CA LYS A 114 -7.44 -13.22 20.65
C LYS A 114 -8.88 -12.94 20.23
N SER A 115 -9.23 -11.69 20.08
CA SER A 115 -10.55 -11.24 19.66
C SER A 115 -10.48 -9.96 18.84
N LEU A 116 -11.57 -9.59 18.18
CA LEU A 116 -11.67 -8.30 17.48
C LEU A 116 -11.53 -7.10 18.43
N ASP A 117 -11.84 -7.28 19.72
CA ASP A 117 -11.72 -6.21 20.72
C ASP A 117 -10.25 -5.90 21.06
N ASP A 118 -9.35 -6.84 20.79
CA ASP A 118 -7.89 -6.68 20.98
C ASP A 118 -7.22 -6.03 19.76
N VAL A 119 -7.95 -5.86 18.66
CA VAL A 119 -7.44 -5.27 17.40
C VAL A 119 -7.52 -3.75 17.48
N ASP A 120 -6.52 -3.05 16.92
CA ASP A 120 -6.53 -1.60 16.83
C ASP A 120 -7.86 -1.09 16.23
N PRO A 121 -8.64 -0.29 16.96
CA PRO A 121 -9.92 0.23 16.46
C PRO A 121 -9.82 0.98 15.14
N LYS A 122 -8.69 1.64 14.85
CA LYS A 122 -8.44 2.34 13.59
C LYS A 122 -8.33 1.36 12.42
N LEU A 123 -7.72 0.20 12.63
CA LEU A 123 -7.63 -0.86 11.64
C LEU A 123 -9.01 -1.44 11.34
N LEU A 124 -9.82 -1.72 12.36
CA LEU A 124 -11.19 -2.20 12.19
C LEU A 124 -12.08 -1.17 11.49
N GLU A 125 -11.93 0.11 11.81
CA GLU A 125 -12.63 1.19 11.09
C GLU A 125 -12.25 1.22 9.61
N THR A 126 -10.98 1.01 9.30
CA THR A 126 -10.50 0.92 7.91
C THR A 126 -11.13 -0.26 7.18
N TYR A 127 -11.15 -1.44 7.78
CA TYR A 127 -11.81 -2.61 7.20
C TYR A 127 -13.31 -2.38 6.99
N LYS A 128 -13.97 -1.71 7.93
CA LYS A 128 -15.38 -1.33 7.80
C LYS A 128 -15.62 -0.35 6.66
N LYS A 129 -14.76 0.64 6.48
CA LYS A 129 -14.81 1.59 5.34
C LYS A 129 -14.59 0.89 4.01
N LEU A 130 -13.76 -0.15 3.96
CA LEU A 130 -13.56 -1.00 2.79
C LEU A 130 -14.75 -1.94 2.51
N GLY A 131 -15.73 -2.01 3.42
CA GLY A 131 -16.87 -2.90 3.27
C GLY A 131 -16.51 -4.38 3.47
N ILE A 132 -15.41 -4.67 4.17
CA ILE A 132 -14.97 -6.04 4.47
C ILE A 132 -15.93 -6.63 5.52
N PRO A 133 -16.53 -7.83 5.31
CA PRO A 133 -17.40 -8.46 6.29
C PRO A 133 -16.66 -8.76 7.61
N LEU A 134 -17.39 -8.80 8.73
CA LEU A 134 -16.79 -8.96 10.07
C LEU A 134 -15.92 -10.23 10.22
N LYS A 135 -16.33 -11.32 9.59
CA LYS A 135 -15.54 -12.57 9.61
C LYS A 135 -14.19 -12.38 8.94
N GLU A 136 -14.19 -11.81 7.75
CA GLU A 136 -12.98 -11.52 7.00
C GLU A 136 -12.14 -10.46 7.71
N GLN A 137 -12.75 -9.48 8.39
CA GLN A 137 -12.02 -8.53 9.24
C GLN A 137 -11.26 -9.25 10.35
N ALA A 138 -11.89 -10.22 11.02
CA ALA A 138 -11.26 -11.01 12.08
C ALA A 138 -10.09 -11.86 11.55
N ILE A 139 -10.26 -12.49 10.37
CA ILE A 139 -9.19 -13.27 9.73
C ILE A 139 -8.02 -12.38 9.33
N LEU A 140 -8.30 -11.25 8.67
CA LEU A 140 -7.28 -10.28 8.22
C LEU A 140 -6.55 -9.61 9.40
N ALA A 141 -7.24 -9.43 10.53
CA ALA A 141 -6.64 -8.94 11.76
C ALA A 141 -5.83 -10.01 12.52
N GLY A 142 -5.82 -11.26 12.03
CA GLY A 142 -5.10 -12.36 12.64
C GLY A 142 -5.73 -12.90 13.93
N VAL A 143 -7.03 -12.68 14.15
CA VAL A 143 -7.75 -13.15 15.35
C VAL A 143 -7.75 -14.68 15.37
N GLU A 144 -7.34 -15.26 16.50
CA GLU A 144 -7.28 -16.71 16.68
C GLU A 144 -8.67 -17.35 16.55
N GLY A 145 -8.81 -18.36 15.68
CA GLY A 145 -10.07 -19.08 15.46
C GLY A 145 -11.11 -18.32 14.64
N ALA A 146 -10.74 -17.21 14.02
CA ALA A 146 -11.65 -16.40 13.21
C ALA A 146 -12.25 -17.15 12.02
N GLU A 147 -11.55 -18.16 11.51
CA GLU A 147 -12.02 -19.07 10.44
C GLU A 147 -13.29 -19.83 10.81
N ASN A 148 -13.53 -20.03 12.12
CA ASN A 148 -14.70 -20.72 12.65
C ASN A 148 -15.87 -19.79 13.01
N MET A 149 -15.74 -18.48 12.79
CA MET A 149 -16.79 -17.52 13.13
C MET A 149 -17.86 -17.47 12.01
N GLY A 150 -19.09 -17.86 12.37
CA GLY A 150 -20.32 -17.63 11.62
C GLY A 150 -20.56 -18.51 10.40
N ASP A 151 -21.85 -18.63 10.03
CA ASP A 151 -22.38 -19.38 8.87
C ASP A 151 -22.66 -18.47 7.67
N GLU A 152 -21.81 -17.54 7.33
CA GLU A 152 -22.03 -16.63 6.20
C GLU A 152 -21.83 -17.34 4.85
N PRO A 153 -22.80 -17.28 3.93
CA PRO A 153 -22.77 -18.04 2.67
C PRO A 153 -21.86 -17.44 1.58
N ARG A 154 -21.25 -16.28 1.80
CA ARG A 154 -20.36 -15.64 0.83
C ARG A 154 -18.90 -15.80 1.25
N LYS A 155 -18.23 -16.76 0.64
CA LYS A 155 -16.79 -16.94 0.73
C LYS A 155 -16.11 -16.08 -0.35
N VAL A 156 -15.61 -14.94 0.03
CA VAL A 156 -14.80 -14.09 -0.84
C VAL A 156 -13.35 -14.21 -0.39
N ALA A 157 -12.49 -14.66 -1.30
CA ALA A 157 -11.06 -14.67 -1.02
C ALA A 157 -10.52 -13.24 -1.13
N VAL A 158 -9.86 -12.78 -0.07
CA VAL A 158 -9.29 -11.43 0.04
C VAL A 158 -7.83 -11.56 0.44
N ASP A 159 -6.95 -10.84 -0.27
CA ASP A 159 -5.59 -10.55 0.19
C ASP A 159 -5.53 -9.06 0.52
N ALA A 160 -5.23 -8.74 1.76
CA ALA A 160 -5.11 -7.37 2.23
C ALA A 160 -3.64 -6.98 2.35
N VAL A 161 -3.29 -5.92 1.66
CA VAL A 161 -1.95 -5.34 1.71
C VAL A 161 -2.04 -3.98 2.37
N PHE A 162 -1.19 -3.74 3.35
CA PHE A 162 -1.03 -2.45 4.00
C PHE A 162 0.38 -1.93 3.68
N ASP A 163 0.43 -0.90 2.83
CA ASP A 163 1.67 -0.37 2.25
C ASP A 163 2.53 -1.48 1.60
N SER A 164 3.67 -1.80 2.18
CA SER A 164 4.62 -2.75 1.60
C SER A 164 4.44 -4.20 2.07
N VAL A 165 3.45 -4.49 2.92
CA VAL A 165 3.31 -5.80 3.57
C VAL A 165 1.91 -6.37 3.41
N SER A 166 1.81 -7.64 3.01
CA SER A 166 0.56 -8.40 3.13
C SER A 166 0.25 -8.65 4.59
N VAL A 167 -0.93 -8.21 5.04
CA VAL A 167 -1.38 -8.33 6.42
C VAL A 167 -2.23 -9.57 6.66
N GLY A 168 -2.78 -10.15 5.61
CA GLY A 168 -3.52 -11.40 5.70
C GLY A 168 -4.18 -11.80 4.38
N THR A 169 -4.29 -13.11 4.18
CA THR A 169 -4.95 -13.73 3.04
C THR A 169 -6.00 -14.71 3.56
N THR A 170 -7.24 -14.60 3.07
CA THR A 170 -8.34 -15.46 3.51
C THR A 170 -8.49 -16.67 2.59
N PHE A 171 -8.99 -17.80 3.12
CA PHE A 171 -9.31 -19.04 2.38
C PHE A 171 -8.13 -19.68 1.61
N GLN A 172 -6.89 -19.35 1.94
CA GLN A 172 -5.71 -19.82 1.22
C GLN A 172 -5.63 -21.36 1.19
N ASP A 173 -5.83 -22.02 2.34
CA ASP A 173 -5.79 -23.49 2.44
C ASP A 173 -6.93 -24.18 1.69
N GLU A 174 -8.13 -23.60 1.69
CA GLU A 174 -9.27 -24.13 0.96
C GLU A 174 -9.05 -24.04 -0.55
N LEU A 175 -8.56 -22.92 -1.03
CA LEU A 175 -8.20 -22.70 -2.43
C LEU A 175 -7.06 -23.63 -2.87
N LYS A 176 -6.06 -23.81 -2.00
CA LYS A 176 -4.94 -24.75 -2.25
C LYS A 176 -5.42 -26.19 -2.42
N LYS A 177 -6.39 -26.65 -1.58
CA LYS A 177 -7.02 -27.97 -1.74
C LYS A 177 -7.78 -28.10 -3.06
N ALA A 178 -8.31 -27.02 -3.58
CA ALA A 178 -8.96 -26.96 -4.89
C ALA A 178 -7.97 -26.79 -6.07
N GLY A 179 -6.66 -26.77 -5.80
CA GLY A 179 -5.63 -26.58 -6.82
C GLY A 179 -5.39 -25.14 -7.25
N VAL A 180 -5.90 -24.17 -6.49
CA VAL A 180 -5.73 -22.73 -6.73
C VAL A 180 -4.64 -22.20 -5.82
N ILE A 181 -3.68 -21.47 -6.40
CA ILE A 181 -2.68 -20.70 -5.66
C ILE A 181 -3.24 -19.27 -5.52
N PHE A 182 -3.50 -18.86 -4.30
CA PHE A 182 -3.95 -17.50 -3.98
C PHE A 182 -3.10 -16.96 -2.84
N CYS A 183 -2.23 -16.03 -3.15
CA CYS A 183 -1.27 -15.45 -2.20
C CYS A 183 -0.79 -14.08 -2.69
N SER A 184 -0.15 -13.32 -1.82
CA SER A 184 0.51 -12.09 -2.20
C SER A 184 1.68 -12.34 -3.17
N THR A 185 2.06 -11.32 -3.96
CA THR A 185 3.23 -11.43 -4.84
C THR A 185 4.51 -11.73 -4.07
N SER A 186 4.69 -11.14 -2.88
CA SER A 186 5.85 -11.42 -2.03
C SER A 186 5.92 -12.88 -1.58
N GLU A 187 4.79 -13.46 -1.22
CA GLU A 187 4.70 -14.89 -0.89
C GLU A 187 4.96 -15.77 -2.13
N ALA A 188 4.38 -15.42 -3.29
CA ALA A 188 4.60 -16.16 -4.53
C ALA A 188 6.08 -16.17 -4.94
N ILE A 189 6.82 -15.09 -4.73
CA ILE A 189 8.26 -15.00 -5.00
C ILE A 189 9.05 -16.00 -4.14
N ARG A 190 8.64 -16.21 -2.88
CA ARG A 190 9.28 -17.15 -1.94
C ARG A 190 8.85 -18.58 -2.16
N GLU A 191 7.54 -18.82 -2.24
CA GLU A 191 6.95 -20.16 -2.23
C GLU A 191 6.84 -20.80 -3.63
N HIS A 192 6.73 -19.96 -4.66
CA HIS A 192 6.49 -20.39 -6.04
C HIS A 192 7.44 -19.72 -7.06
N PRO A 193 8.77 -19.63 -6.77
CA PRO A 193 9.72 -18.85 -7.59
C PRO A 193 9.73 -19.27 -9.05
N GLU A 194 9.56 -20.57 -9.34
CA GLU A 194 9.58 -21.08 -10.72
C GLU A 194 8.36 -20.65 -11.53
N LEU A 195 7.21 -20.49 -10.88
CA LEU A 195 6.01 -19.95 -11.54
C LEU A 195 6.19 -18.46 -11.82
N VAL A 196 6.70 -17.70 -10.84
CA VAL A 196 6.93 -16.25 -10.98
C VAL A 196 7.95 -15.97 -12.09
N LYS A 197 9.03 -16.78 -12.20
CA LYS A 197 10.02 -16.62 -13.27
C LYS A 197 9.48 -16.98 -14.64
N LYS A 198 8.52 -17.90 -14.71
CA LYS A 198 7.97 -18.40 -15.98
C LYS A 198 6.93 -17.45 -16.58
N TYR A 199 6.11 -16.79 -15.75
CA TYR A 199 4.96 -15.99 -16.18
C TYR A 199 5.11 -14.52 -15.83
#